data_9013aeac80911f8eb00e548286732fa6
#
_entry.id   9013aeac80911f8eb00e548286732fa6
#
_cell.length_a   1.000
_cell.length_b   1.000
_cell.length_c   1.000
_cell.angle_alpha   90.00
_cell.angle_beta   90.00
_cell.angle_gamma   90.00
#
_symmetry.space_group_name_H-M   'P 1'
#
loop_
_entity.id
_entity.type
_entity.pdbx_description
1 polymer ?
#
loop_
_entity_poly.entity_id
_entity_poly.type
_entity_poly.pdbx_seq_one_letter_code
_entity_poly.pdbx_strand_id
1 'polypeptide(L)'
;MPDIPTETFPFPRRRKRLAGLVIVGGIGLGIFHPDTIPPLLAFVAAILGLLFWPSRRARSEPAKPEVRPEKHHLDPGAEAVVEALAEPVLVVDRELTLTYQNPASVAPLGRLQAGMPIHLRFRAPHVLSAIDDAIAAGKRTATSLDERRGADRSFQIEVLPVPARDGGEPSVFLVIFYDRTVTRQTERIRTDFVANASHELRTPLASLAGFIETLQGPAQNDAEAREKFLAIMREQAGRMSRLIDDLLSLSRIEMKRHLPVSQPVELGDVLRSVADQLGPLAGDLGITIETDIVEEKVHVAGEPDELMQVFSNLLENACKYGREGERVVLRLTTGEERGRPIADATVVDFGPGIAAEHLPRLTERFYRVDVGSSRAMKGTGLGLAIVRNILLRHKARLMVESEVGEGAQFTARFQRLTQTIVESEKNQ
;
A
#
# COMPACT_ATOMS: atom_id res chain seq x y z
N MET A 1 48.49 -25.86 -40.57
CA MET A 1 48.73 -24.52 -40.04
C MET A 1 47.39 -23.88 -39.81
N PRO A 2 46.89 -23.81 -38.60
CA PRO A 2 45.71 -23.00 -38.27
C PRO A 2 46.14 -21.69 -37.69
N ASP A 3 45.44 -20.62 -38.15
CA ASP A 3 45.61 -19.21 -37.81
C ASP A 3 45.47 -18.93 -36.30
N ILE A 4 46.43 -18.18 -35.76
CA ILE A 4 46.38 -17.66 -34.38
C ILE A 4 45.67 -16.31 -34.45
N PRO A 5 44.55 -16.10 -33.75
CA PRO A 5 43.96 -14.77 -33.67
C PRO A 5 44.74 -13.90 -32.69
N THR A 6 45.24 -12.78 -33.20
CA THR A 6 45.83 -11.70 -32.40
C THR A 6 44.75 -10.95 -31.59
N GLU A 7 44.49 -11.40 -30.38
CA GLU A 7 43.65 -10.62 -29.45
C GLU A 7 44.42 -9.37 -28.95
N THR A 8 44.02 -8.21 -29.44
CA THR A 8 44.42 -6.91 -28.91
C THR A 8 43.63 -6.65 -27.61
N PHE A 9 44.29 -6.81 -26.45
CA PHE A 9 43.69 -6.46 -25.16
C PHE A 9 43.44 -4.95 -25.06
N PRO A 10 42.21 -4.51 -24.76
CA PRO A 10 41.89 -3.09 -24.59
C PRO A 10 42.47 -2.58 -23.27
N PHE A 11 43.40 -1.63 -23.33
CA PHE A 11 43.87 -0.89 -22.15
C PHE A 11 42.67 -0.19 -21.45
N PRO A 12 42.58 -0.24 -20.12
CA PRO A 12 41.46 0.36 -19.42
C PRO A 12 41.39 1.85 -19.68
N ARG A 13 40.27 2.33 -20.17
CA ARG A 13 39.99 3.70 -20.62
C ARG A 13 40.39 4.80 -19.60
N ARG A 14 40.46 4.47 -18.30
CA ARG A 14 40.91 5.38 -17.23
C ARG A 14 42.38 5.75 -17.32
N ARG A 15 43.29 4.83 -17.65
CA ARG A 15 44.73 5.10 -17.74
C ARG A 15 45.07 6.02 -18.94
N LYS A 16 44.36 5.88 -20.06
CA LYS A 16 44.53 6.75 -21.21
C LYS A 16 44.08 8.21 -20.95
N ARG A 17 43.00 8.39 -20.16
CA ARG A 17 42.55 9.73 -19.76
C ARG A 17 43.48 10.42 -18.79
N LEU A 18 44.08 9.69 -17.81
CA LEU A 18 45.06 10.21 -16.87
C LEU A 18 46.37 10.62 -17.58
N ALA A 19 46.88 9.81 -18.52
CA ALA A 19 48.04 10.14 -19.32
C ALA A 19 47.81 11.38 -20.16
N GLY A 20 46.63 11.53 -20.79
CA GLY A 20 46.29 12.74 -21.57
C GLY A 20 46.27 14.00 -20.68
N LEU A 21 45.76 13.94 -19.46
CA LEU A 21 45.69 15.08 -18.54
C LEU A 21 47.10 15.55 -18.07
N VAL A 22 48.00 14.61 -17.82
CA VAL A 22 49.39 14.90 -17.45
C VAL A 22 50.15 15.56 -18.58
N ILE A 23 49.96 15.12 -19.85
CA ILE A 23 50.60 15.68 -21.00
C ILE A 23 50.10 17.11 -21.27
N VAL A 24 48.78 17.34 -21.21
CA VAL A 24 48.15 18.66 -21.45
C VAL A 24 48.57 19.66 -20.37
N GLY A 25 48.62 19.23 -19.08
CA GLY A 25 49.05 20.03 -17.95
C GLY A 25 50.56 20.42 -18.08
N GLY A 26 51.42 19.48 -18.52
CA GLY A 26 52.84 19.71 -18.75
C GLY A 26 53.12 20.73 -19.90
N ILE A 27 52.38 20.64 -20.99
CA ILE A 27 52.49 21.59 -22.11
C ILE A 27 52.05 23.00 -21.68
N GLY A 28 50.96 23.10 -20.89
CA GLY A 28 50.47 24.38 -20.39
C GLY A 28 51.49 25.12 -19.49
N LEU A 29 52.14 24.41 -18.61
CA LEU A 29 53.18 24.98 -17.74
C LEU A 29 54.48 25.38 -18.50
N GLY A 30 54.86 24.62 -19.53
CA GLY A 30 56.02 24.91 -20.36
C GLY A 30 55.90 26.18 -21.21
N ILE A 31 54.71 26.60 -21.56
CA ILE A 31 54.43 27.83 -22.34
C ILE A 31 54.65 29.09 -21.49
N PHE A 32 54.44 29.04 -20.20
CA PHE A 32 54.51 30.21 -19.30
C PHE A 32 55.91 30.39 -18.65
N HIS A 33 56.75 29.33 -18.56
CA HIS A 33 58.04 29.40 -17.92
C HIS A 33 59.06 28.51 -18.66
N PRO A 34 59.79 29.03 -19.69
CA PRO A 34 60.67 28.24 -20.54
C PRO A 34 61.85 27.62 -19.78
N ASP A 35 62.32 28.24 -18.70
CA ASP A 35 63.45 27.74 -17.87
C ASP A 35 63.11 26.48 -17.04
N THR A 36 61.85 26.14 -16.96
CA THR A 36 61.35 24.95 -16.23
C THR A 36 61.13 23.72 -17.10
N ILE A 37 61.39 23.84 -18.42
CA ILE A 37 61.10 22.77 -19.41
C ILE A 37 61.91 21.48 -19.12
N PRO A 38 63.23 21.53 -18.81
CA PRO A 38 63.99 20.30 -18.57
C PRO A 38 63.53 19.51 -17.33
N PRO A 39 63.30 20.12 -16.14
CA PRO A 39 62.81 19.38 -15.00
C PRO A 39 61.37 18.90 -15.16
N LEU A 40 60.53 19.64 -15.90
CA LEU A 40 59.15 19.27 -16.20
C LEU A 40 59.06 18.04 -17.10
N LEU A 41 59.90 17.96 -18.14
CA LEU A 41 60.01 16.78 -18.99
C LEU A 41 60.48 15.55 -18.27
N ALA A 42 61.47 15.69 -17.33
CA ALA A 42 61.93 14.61 -16.49
C ALA A 42 60.80 14.09 -15.54
N PHE A 43 60.00 14.99 -14.98
CA PHE A 43 58.90 14.67 -14.12
C PHE A 43 57.77 13.96 -14.87
N VAL A 44 57.39 14.44 -16.06
CA VAL A 44 56.40 13.81 -16.95
C VAL A 44 56.87 12.42 -17.39
N ALA A 45 58.15 12.27 -17.75
CA ALA A 45 58.72 10.98 -18.10
C ALA A 45 58.73 10.00 -16.96
N ALA A 46 59.03 10.45 -15.73
CA ALA A 46 58.97 9.63 -14.52
C ALA A 46 57.56 9.15 -14.19
N ILE A 47 56.57 10.04 -14.32
CA ILE A 47 55.17 9.66 -14.12
C ILE A 47 54.68 8.67 -15.18
N LEU A 48 55.01 8.89 -16.45
CA LEU A 48 54.69 7.97 -17.54
C LEU A 48 55.40 6.62 -17.32
N GLY A 49 56.67 6.64 -16.91
CA GLY A 49 57.43 5.44 -16.55
C GLY A 49 56.77 4.65 -15.41
N LEU A 50 56.26 5.32 -14.38
CA LEU A 50 55.51 4.70 -13.27
C LEU A 50 54.16 4.16 -13.71
N LEU A 51 53.45 4.88 -14.58
CA LEU A 51 52.13 4.47 -15.13
C LEU A 51 52.21 3.27 -16.09
N PHE A 52 53.32 3.17 -16.84
CA PHE A 52 53.60 2.13 -17.80
C PHE A 52 54.61 1.09 -17.35
N TRP A 53 55.18 1.23 -16.12
CA TRP A 53 56.09 0.23 -15.58
C TRP A 53 55.43 -1.14 -15.61
N PRO A 54 55.99 -2.13 -16.27
CA PRO A 54 55.42 -3.47 -16.28
C PRO A 54 55.54 -3.99 -14.83
N SER A 55 54.40 -4.04 -14.12
CA SER A 55 54.36 -4.71 -12.82
C SER A 55 54.85 -6.12 -13.04
N ARG A 56 56.02 -6.45 -12.47
CA ARG A 56 56.56 -7.83 -12.42
C ARG A 56 55.37 -8.69 -11.94
N ARG A 57 54.83 -9.47 -12.85
CA ARG A 57 53.89 -10.53 -12.48
C ARG A 57 54.63 -11.37 -11.45
N ALA A 58 54.14 -11.38 -10.23
CA ALA A 58 54.49 -12.39 -9.28
C ALA A 58 54.32 -13.73 -9.99
N ARG A 59 55.41 -14.50 -10.09
CA ARG A 59 55.45 -15.84 -10.63
C ARG A 59 54.38 -16.60 -9.83
N SER A 60 53.24 -16.88 -10.41
CA SER A 60 52.24 -17.73 -9.80
C SER A 60 52.90 -19.05 -9.48
N GLU A 61 53.11 -19.33 -8.20
CA GLU A 61 53.32 -20.69 -7.77
C GLU A 61 52.22 -21.59 -8.41
N PRO A 62 52.58 -22.82 -8.85
CA PRO A 62 51.57 -23.73 -9.35
C PRO A 62 50.50 -23.87 -8.24
N ALA A 63 49.29 -23.42 -8.54
CA ALA A 63 48.17 -23.54 -7.64
C ALA A 63 48.12 -25.01 -7.15
N LYS A 64 48.25 -25.22 -5.85
CA LYS A 64 47.79 -26.45 -5.22
C LYS A 64 46.42 -26.75 -5.84
N PRO A 65 46.15 -28.02 -6.22
CA PRO A 65 44.80 -28.35 -6.70
C PRO A 65 43.85 -27.84 -5.60
N GLU A 66 43.13 -26.75 -5.93
CA GLU A 66 41.95 -26.39 -5.16
C GLU A 66 41.07 -27.64 -5.14
N VAL A 67 41.00 -28.27 -3.98
CA VAL A 67 39.91 -29.17 -3.67
C VAL A 67 38.69 -28.26 -3.81
N ARG A 68 38.09 -28.27 -5.01
CA ARG A 68 36.78 -27.64 -5.19
C ARG A 68 35.89 -28.30 -4.16
N PRO A 69 35.35 -27.55 -3.18
CA PRO A 69 34.39 -28.13 -2.27
C PRO A 69 33.35 -28.80 -3.18
N GLU A 70 33.07 -30.07 -2.94
CA GLU A 70 31.96 -30.75 -3.60
C GLU A 70 30.76 -29.87 -3.47
N LYS A 71 30.34 -29.24 -4.58
CA LYS A 71 29.14 -28.43 -4.58
C LYS A 71 28.05 -29.40 -4.21
N HIS A 72 27.55 -29.31 -2.98
CA HIS A 72 26.37 -30.03 -2.56
C HIS A 72 25.20 -29.53 -3.41
N HIS A 73 25.04 -30.16 -4.58
CA HIS A 73 23.92 -29.91 -5.46
C HIS A 73 22.73 -30.74 -4.96
N LEU A 74 21.54 -30.15 -5.01
CA LEU A 74 20.32 -30.94 -4.93
C LEU A 74 20.41 -32.09 -5.97
N ASP A 75 19.94 -33.25 -5.60
CA ASP A 75 19.68 -34.32 -6.57
C ASP A 75 18.79 -33.79 -7.70
N PRO A 76 19.03 -34.15 -8.98
CA PRO A 76 18.22 -33.63 -10.09
C PRO A 76 16.71 -33.80 -9.91
N GLY A 77 16.26 -34.85 -9.21
CA GLY A 77 14.87 -35.03 -8.86
C GLY A 77 14.36 -34.02 -7.83
N ALA A 78 15.16 -33.69 -6.81
CA ALA A 78 14.83 -32.71 -5.82
C ALA A 78 14.86 -31.29 -6.42
N GLU A 79 15.80 -31.00 -7.30
CA GLU A 79 15.87 -29.73 -8.03
C GLU A 79 14.62 -29.52 -8.88
N ALA A 80 14.18 -30.52 -9.63
CA ALA A 80 12.94 -30.44 -10.42
C ALA A 80 11.70 -30.20 -9.55
N VAL A 81 11.64 -30.75 -8.34
CA VAL A 81 10.54 -30.48 -7.39
C VAL A 81 10.60 -29.05 -6.91
N VAL A 82 11.78 -28.54 -6.52
CA VAL A 82 11.95 -27.15 -6.06
C VAL A 82 11.65 -26.15 -7.18
N GLU A 83 12.03 -26.47 -8.43
CA GLU A 83 11.73 -25.62 -9.59
C GLU A 83 10.23 -25.51 -9.86
N ALA A 84 9.46 -26.57 -9.62
CA ALA A 84 8.01 -26.61 -9.85
C ALA A 84 7.19 -25.94 -8.73
N LEU A 85 7.81 -25.58 -7.60
CA LEU A 85 7.11 -24.91 -6.49
C LEU A 85 6.70 -23.48 -6.90
N ALA A 86 5.46 -23.13 -6.58
CA ALA A 86 4.93 -21.77 -6.78
C ALA A 86 5.48 -20.76 -5.76
N GLU A 87 5.89 -21.26 -4.60
CA GLU A 87 6.50 -20.45 -3.54
C GLU A 87 7.96 -20.13 -3.89
N PRO A 88 8.45 -18.92 -3.57
CA PRO A 88 9.85 -18.56 -3.65
C PRO A 88 10.71 -19.47 -2.75
N VAL A 89 11.69 -20.14 -3.32
CA VAL A 89 12.60 -21.03 -2.59
C VAL A 89 14.04 -20.69 -2.93
N LEU A 90 14.85 -20.59 -1.88
CA LEU A 90 16.31 -20.56 -1.96
C LEU A 90 16.86 -21.82 -1.31
N VAL A 91 17.92 -22.35 -1.89
CA VAL A 91 18.65 -23.48 -1.33
C VAL A 91 20.00 -23.00 -0.87
N VAL A 92 20.33 -23.27 0.38
CA VAL A 92 21.61 -22.86 1.00
C VAL A 92 22.35 -24.06 1.58
N ASP A 93 23.68 -23.97 1.61
CA ASP A 93 24.54 -24.91 2.30
C ASP A 93 24.74 -24.54 3.80
N ARG A 94 25.55 -25.32 4.50
CA ARG A 94 25.90 -25.06 5.92
C ARG A 94 26.66 -23.77 6.14
N GLU A 95 27.36 -23.28 5.14
CA GLU A 95 28.15 -22.06 5.15
C GLU A 95 27.31 -20.81 4.80
N LEU A 96 25.98 -20.95 4.77
CA LEU A 96 25.04 -19.89 4.36
C LEU A 96 25.25 -19.41 2.93
N THR A 97 25.76 -20.27 2.04
CA THR A 97 25.99 -19.95 0.64
C THR A 97 24.80 -20.40 -0.20
N LEU A 98 24.30 -19.52 -1.06
CA LEU A 98 23.23 -19.84 -1.99
C LEU A 98 23.70 -20.84 -3.02
N THR A 99 23.08 -22.02 -3.08
CA THR A 99 23.39 -23.06 -4.06
C THR A 99 22.40 -23.06 -5.23
N TYR A 100 21.12 -22.76 -4.96
CA TYR A 100 20.08 -22.72 -5.99
C TYR A 100 18.99 -21.71 -5.66
N GLN A 101 18.34 -21.17 -6.68
CA GLN A 101 17.20 -20.27 -6.61
C GLN A 101 16.14 -20.71 -7.61
N ASN A 102 14.89 -20.97 -7.16
CA ASN A 102 13.83 -21.35 -8.08
C ASN A 102 13.26 -20.15 -8.87
N PRO A 103 12.57 -20.37 -10.00
CA PRO A 103 12.00 -19.31 -10.83
C PRO A 103 11.03 -18.41 -10.06
N ALA A 104 10.21 -18.97 -9.15
CA ALA A 104 9.23 -18.24 -8.37
C ALA A 104 9.87 -17.17 -7.44
N SER A 105 11.12 -17.38 -7.00
CA SER A 105 11.83 -16.46 -6.12
C SER A 105 12.40 -15.23 -6.84
N VAL A 106 12.54 -15.27 -8.17
CA VAL A 106 13.19 -14.18 -8.95
C VAL A 106 12.36 -12.89 -8.89
N ALA A 107 11.05 -12.98 -9.03
CA ALA A 107 10.18 -11.80 -9.01
C ALA A 107 10.18 -11.07 -7.65
N PRO A 108 10.01 -11.75 -6.49
CA PRO A 108 9.98 -11.10 -5.19
C PRO A 108 11.37 -10.76 -4.62
N LEU A 109 12.40 -11.62 -4.85
CA LEU A 109 13.71 -11.48 -4.21
C LEU A 109 14.80 -10.91 -5.13
N GLY A 110 14.53 -10.82 -6.43
CA GLY A 110 15.51 -10.50 -7.45
C GLY A 110 16.33 -11.74 -7.87
N ARG A 111 17.05 -11.61 -8.99
CA ARG A 111 17.97 -12.68 -9.43
C ARG A 111 19.21 -12.65 -8.55
N LEU A 112 19.47 -13.76 -7.86
CA LEU A 112 20.62 -13.97 -6.99
C LEU A 112 21.64 -14.87 -7.70
N GLN A 113 22.91 -14.71 -7.39
CA GLN A 113 23.98 -15.48 -8.01
C GLN A 113 24.31 -16.69 -7.13
N ALA A 114 24.31 -17.91 -7.69
CA ALA A 114 24.77 -19.08 -6.99
C ALA A 114 26.22 -18.92 -6.52
N GLY A 115 26.53 -19.38 -5.31
CA GLY A 115 27.82 -19.18 -4.66
C GLY A 115 27.93 -17.88 -3.85
N MET A 116 26.88 -17.04 -3.82
CA MET A 116 26.88 -15.84 -2.96
C MET A 116 26.46 -16.18 -1.52
N PRO A 117 27.08 -15.57 -0.51
CA PRO A 117 26.63 -15.67 0.86
C PRO A 117 25.25 -14.97 1.04
N ILE A 118 24.31 -15.65 1.71
CA ILE A 118 22.93 -15.18 1.83
C ILE A 118 22.78 -13.90 2.65
N HIS A 119 23.73 -13.61 3.58
CA HIS A 119 23.75 -12.40 4.37
C HIS A 119 24.00 -11.13 3.54
N LEU A 120 24.50 -11.24 2.32
CA LEU A 120 24.62 -10.11 1.41
C LEU A 120 23.25 -9.64 0.90
N ARG A 121 22.28 -10.55 0.83
CA ARG A 121 20.90 -10.25 0.41
C ARG A 121 20.00 -9.92 1.60
N PHE A 122 20.07 -10.71 2.67
CA PHE A 122 19.25 -10.57 3.87
C PHE A 122 20.08 -10.06 5.02
N ARG A 123 19.83 -8.81 5.43
CA ARG A 123 20.57 -8.15 6.51
C ARG A 123 19.82 -8.15 7.85
N ALA A 124 18.59 -8.68 7.87
CA ALA A 124 17.77 -8.75 9.07
C ALA A 124 18.36 -9.81 10.03
N PRO A 125 18.83 -9.44 11.24
CA PRO A 125 19.51 -10.37 12.15
C PRO A 125 18.68 -11.60 12.52
N HIS A 126 17.38 -11.41 12.74
CA HIS A 126 16.46 -12.49 13.09
C HIS A 126 16.26 -13.52 11.95
N VAL A 127 16.42 -13.12 10.68
CA VAL A 127 16.36 -14.04 9.53
C VAL A 127 17.61 -14.89 9.49
N LEU A 128 18.79 -14.26 9.65
CA LEU A 128 20.07 -14.99 9.68
C LEU A 128 20.13 -15.93 10.88
N SER A 129 19.73 -15.46 12.08
CA SER A 129 19.66 -16.31 13.27
C SER A 129 18.73 -17.52 13.08
N ALA A 130 17.57 -17.35 12.43
CA ALA A 130 16.66 -18.47 12.18
C ALA A 130 17.26 -19.50 11.22
N ILE A 131 18.09 -19.08 10.26
CA ILE A 131 18.80 -20.00 9.35
C ILE A 131 19.94 -20.69 10.12
N ASP A 132 20.71 -19.96 10.90
CA ASP A 132 21.79 -20.52 11.74
C ASP A 132 21.23 -21.54 12.74
N ASP A 133 20.09 -21.24 13.40
CA ASP A 133 19.43 -22.12 14.34
C ASP A 133 18.96 -23.42 13.65
N ALA A 134 18.42 -23.32 12.41
CA ALA A 134 18.02 -24.49 11.63
C ALA A 134 19.23 -25.37 11.28
N ILE A 135 20.35 -24.73 10.93
CA ILE A 135 21.59 -25.43 10.60
C ILE A 135 22.17 -26.12 11.86
N ALA A 136 22.26 -25.39 12.96
CA ALA A 136 22.83 -25.91 14.21
C ALA A 136 21.99 -27.04 14.84
N ALA A 137 20.65 -26.89 14.82
CA ALA A 137 19.74 -27.87 15.42
C ALA A 137 19.35 -29.02 14.48
N GLY A 138 19.57 -28.88 13.16
CA GLY A 138 19.09 -29.82 12.15
C GLY A 138 17.55 -29.92 12.13
N LYS A 139 16.84 -28.86 12.54
CA LYS A 139 15.37 -28.83 12.69
C LYS A 139 14.77 -27.66 11.93
N ARG A 140 13.50 -27.80 11.58
CA ARG A 140 12.71 -26.71 10.98
C ARG A 140 12.65 -25.52 11.91
N THR A 141 12.93 -24.33 11.38
CA THR A 141 12.71 -23.04 12.03
C THR A 141 11.81 -22.16 11.19
N ALA A 142 11.18 -21.16 11.82
CA ALA A 142 10.34 -20.20 11.13
C ALA A 142 10.61 -18.80 11.67
N THR A 143 10.59 -17.81 10.77
CA THR A 143 10.73 -16.39 11.10
C THR A 143 9.91 -15.55 10.13
N SER A 144 9.91 -14.24 10.29
CA SER A 144 9.24 -13.31 9.37
C SER A 144 10.20 -12.27 8.84
N LEU A 145 9.97 -11.80 7.61
CA LEU A 145 10.74 -10.74 6.97
C LEU A 145 9.78 -9.68 6.44
N ASP A 146 9.91 -8.45 6.93
CA ASP A 146 9.22 -7.29 6.39
C ASP A 146 10.20 -6.51 5.50
N GLU A 147 9.96 -6.50 4.19
CA GLU A 147 10.81 -5.81 3.21
C GLU A 147 10.13 -4.52 2.74
N ARG A 148 10.78 -3.37 3.04
CA ARG A 148 10.28 -2.03 2.69
C ARG A 148 10.86 -1.45 1.40
N ARG A 149 11.50 -2.26 0.56
CA ARG A 149 12.09 -1.80 -0.71
C ARG A 149 11.06 -1.86 -1.83
N GLY A 150 10.48 -0.71 -2.18
CA GLY A 150 9.57 -0.54 -3.32
C GLY A 150 8.11 -0.80 -2.99
N ALA A 151 7.69 -2.02 -2.74
CA ALA A 151 6.38 -2.37 -2.20
C ALA A 151 6.58 -2.99 -0.82
N ASP A 152 5.81 -2.54 0.18
CA ASP A 152 5.80 -3.16 1.51
C ASP A 152 5.36 -4.62 1.38
N ARG A 153 6.32 -5.55 1.46
CA ARG A 153 6.07 -6.99 1.43
C ARG A 153 6.38 -7.63 2.77
N SER A 154 5.57 -8.58 3.16
CA SER A 154 5.76 -9.36 4.37
C SER A 154 5.82 -10.83 4.02
N PHE A 155 6.94 -11.47 4.33
CA PHE A 155 7.15 -12.89 4.13
C PHE A 155 7.21 -13.63 5.47
N GLN A 156 6.57 -14.77 5.52
CA GLN A 156 6.90 -15.81 6.51
C GLN A 156 7.97 -16.68 5.86
N ILE A 157 9.10 -16.83 6.55
CA ILE A 157 10.23 -17.64 6.09
C ILE A 157 10.24 -18.93 6.89
N GLU A 158 10.34 -20.05 6.21
CA GLU A 158 10.57 -21.35 6.81
C GLU A 158 11.90 -21.92 6.31
N VAL A 159 12.71 -22.40 7.24
CA VAL A 159 13.98 -23.06 6.94
C VAL A 159 13.85 -24.54 7.28
N LEU A 160 14.03 -25.38 6.26
CA LEU A 160 13.87 -26.82 6.38
C LEU A 160 15.19 -27.52 6.04
N PRO A 161 15.75 -28.31 6.94
CA PRO A 161 16.87 -29.19 6.62
C PRO A 161 16.42 -30.30 5.65
N VAL A 162 17.19 -30.54 4.60
CA VAL A 162 17.00 -31.69 3.69
C VAL A 162 17.76 -32.86 4.27
N PRO A 163 17.08 -33.99 4.61
CA PRO A 163 17.75 -35.16 5.15
C PRO A 163 18.79 -35.69 4.18
N ALA A 164 19.98 -36.03 4.68
CA ALA A 164 21.00 -36.69 3.90
C ALA A 164 20.58 -38.11 3.56
N ARG A 165 20.90 -38.60 2.36
CA ARG A 165 20.53 -39.96 1.89
C ARG A 165 21.15 -41.08 2.72
N ASP A 166 22.29 -40.84 3.30
CA ASP A 166 23.06 -41.76 4.17
C ASP A 166 22.68 -41.73 5.64
N GLY A 167 21.67 -40.94 6.00
CA GLY A 167 21.25 -40.72 7.38
C GLY A 167 22.20 -39.82 8.18
N GLY A 168 23.14 -39.14 7.51
CA GLY A 168 24.06 -38.18 8.09
C GLY A 168 23.36 -36.85 8.41
N GLU A 169 24.18 -35.89 8.88
CA GLU A 169 23.67 -34.52 9.13
C GLU A 169 23.28 -33.80 7.83
N PRO A 170 22.19 -33.01 7.86
CA PRO A 170 21.76 -32.23 6.69
C PRO A 170 22.88 -31.30 6.20
N SER A 171 23.19 -31.32 4.93
CA SER A 171 24.15 -30.43 4.28
C SER A 171 23.49 -29.34 3.41
N VAL A 172 22.17 -29.49 3.17
CA VAL A 172 21.36 -28.59 2.35
C VAL A 172 20.13 -28.16 3.13
N PHE A 173 19.77 -26.90 3.00
CA PHE A 173 18.62 -26.30 3.68
C PHE A 173 17.75 -25.56 2.64
N LEU A 174 16.45 -25.79 2.68
CA LEU A 174 15.47 -25.05 1.89
C LEU A 174 15.00 -23.83 2.70
N VAL A 175 15.09 -22.66 2.12
CA VAL A 175 14.53 -21.41 2.67
C VAL A 175 13.33 -21.05 1.83
N ILE A 176 12.12 -21.28 2.35
CA ILE A 176 10.85 -21.06 1.65
C ILE A 176 10.24 -19.77 2.14
N PHE A 177 9.76 -18.94 1.21
CA PHE A 177 9.14 -17.64 1.50
C PHE A 177 7.65 -17.71 1.17
N TYR A 178 6.81 -17.58 2.17
CA TYR A 178 5.36 -17.46 2.00
C TYR A 178 4.98 -15.98 2.03
N ASP A 179 4.44 -15.48 0.93
CA ASP A 179 3.95 -14.10 0.88
C ASP A 179 2.71 -13.94 1.78
N ARG A 180 2.86 -13.22 2.87
CA ARG A 180 1.82 -12.90 3.85
C ARG A 180 1.40 -11.45 3.80
N THR A 181 1.78 -10.72 2.75
CA THR A 181 1.54 -9.28 2.63
C THR A 181 0.06 -8.93 2.81
N VAL A 182 -0.81 -9.58 2.05
CA VAL A 182 -2.27 -9.32 2.14
C VAL A 182 -2.83 -9.70 3.51
N THR A 183 -2.43 -10.84 4.07
CA THR A 183 -2.88 -11.31 5.39
C THR A 183 -2.46 -10.32 6.48
N ARG A 184 -1.18 -9.91 6.49
CA ARG A 184 -0.65 -8.95 7.45
C ARG A 184 -1.27 -7.56 7.33
N GLN A 185 -1.48 -7.09 6.10
CA GLN A 185 -2.19 -5.83 5.88
C GLN A 185 -3.60 -5.87 6.45
N THR A 186 -4.33 -6.98 6.22
CA THR A 186 -5.68 -7.17 6.75
C THR A 186 -5.68 -7.20 8.29
N GLU A 187 -4.73 -7.91 8.92
CA GLU A 187 -4.58 -7.95 10.37
C GLU A 187 -4.24 -6.59 10.97
N ARG A 188 -3.32 -5.82 10.34
CA ARG A 188 -3.00 -4.44 10.75
C ARG A 188 -4.24 -3.55 10.68
N ILE A 189 -4.94 -3.57 9.54
CA ILE A 189 -6.16 -2.78 9.35
C ILE A 189 -7.20 -3.13 10.44
N ARG A 190 -7.34 -4.41 10.81
CA ARG A 190 -8.25 -4.84 11.87
C ARG A 190 -7.81 -4.37 13.25
N THR A 191 -6.51 -4.46 13.55
CA THR A 191 -5.96 -4.00 14.83
C THR A 191 -6.11 -2.48 14.98
N ASP A 192 -5.75 -1.72 13.94
CA ASP A 192 -5.89 -0.26 13.91
C ASP A 192 -7.35 0.16 14.03
N PHE A 193 -8.27 -0.59 13.40
CA PHE A 193 -9.70 -0.35 13.51
C PHE A 193 -10.19 -0.48 14.96
N VAL A 194 -9.82 -1.55 15.68
CA VAL A 194 -10.21 -1.75 17.10
C VAL A 194 -9.59 -0.67 17.99
N ALA A 195 -8.32 -0.34 17.76
CA ALA A 195 -7.63 0.70 18.54
C ALA A 195 -8.30 2.07 18.34
N ASN A 196 -8.55 2.47 17.09
CA ASN A 196 -9.18 3.75 16.78
C ASN A 196 -10.63 3.82 17.29
N ALA A 197 -11.42 2.75 17.15
CA ALA A 197 -12.78 2.66 17.70
C ALA A 197 -12.77 2.87 19.21
N SER A 198 -11.82 2.23 19.92
CA SER A 198 -11.67 2.37 21.38
C SER A 198 -11.29 3.81 21.75
N HIS A 199 -10.43 4.47 21.00
CA HIS A 199 -10.07 5.88 21.24
C HIS A 199 -11.23 6.83 20.99
N GLU A 200 -11.98 6.65 19.88
CA GLU A 200 -13.13 7.49 19.54
C GLU A 200 -14.32 7.31 20.50
N LEU A 201 -14.44 6.14 21.16
CA LEU A 201 -15.44 5.92 22.22
C LEU A 201 -14.97 6.45 23.58
N ARG A 202 -13.69 6.33 23.92
CA ARG A 202 -13.16 6.73 25.24
C ARG A 202 -13.27 8.23 25.47
N THR A 203 -13.01 9.05 24.45
CA THR A 203 -13.02 10.52 24.57
C THR A 203 -14.40 11.07 24.97
N PRO A 204 -15.52 10.76 24.28
CA PRO A 204 -16.84 11.24 24.71
C PRO A 204 -17.27 10.63 26.05
N LEU A 205 -16.89 9.39 26.36
CA LEU A 205 -17.20 8.74 27.64
C LEU A 205 -16.52 9.47 28.80
N ALA A 206 -15.24 9.84 28.69
CA ALA A 206 -14.53 10.62 29.68
C ALA A 206 -15.17 12.01 29.88
N SER A 207 -15.60 12.65 28.77
CA SER A 207 -16.31 13.93 28.82
C SER A 207 -17.66 13.81 29.57
N LEU A 208 -18.43 12.75 29.27
CA LEU A 208 -19.69 12.45 29.99
C LEU A 208 -19.46 12.28 31.49
N ALA A 209 -18.45 11.48 31.89
CA ALA A 209 -18.09 11.26 33.29
C ALA A 209 -17.73 12.58 33.98
N GLY A 210 -16.90 13.43 33.37
CA GLY A 210 -16.52 14.73 33.93
C GLY A 210 -17.69 15.69 34.07
N PHE A 211 -18.65 15.71 33.13
CA PHE A 211 -19.87 16.53 33.27
C PHE A 211 -20.78 16.01 34.40
N ILE A 212 -20.90 14.70 34.57
CA ILE A 212 -21.65 14.10 35.68
C ILE A 212 -21.01 14.52 37.02
N GLU A 213 -19.69 14.40 37.18
CA GLU A 213 -18.98 14.83 38.39
C GLU A 213 -19.18 16.33 38.67
N THR A 214 -19.12 17.16 37.61
CA THR A 214 -19.35 18.62 37.75
C THR A 214 -20.76 18.92 38.20
N LEU A 215 -21.76 18.23 37.67
CA LEU A 215 -23.18 18.40 38.07
C LEU A 215 -23.48 17.87 39.47
N GLN A 216 -22.74 16.87 39.94
CA GLN A 216 -22.87 16.31 41.30
C GLN A 216 -22.12 17.13 42.36
N GLY A 217 -21.20 18.01 41.93
CA GLY A 217 -20.33 18.81 42.75
C GLY A 217 -20.50 20.35 42.53
N PRO A 218 -19.52 21.00 41.86
CA PRO A 218 -19.48 22.47 41.77
C PRO A 218 -20.70 23.11 41.12
N ALA A 219 -21.36 22.47 40.17
CA ALA A 219 -22.53 22.98 39.46
C ALA A 219 -23.86 22.41 39.94
N GLN A 220 -23.91 21.80 41.13
CA GLN A 220 -25.13 21.12 41.66
C GLN A 220 -26.32 22.10 41.77
N ASN A 221 -26.07 23.34 42.14
CA ASN A 221 -27.10 24.36 42.36
C ASN A 221 -27.17 25.41 41.21
N ASP A 222 -26.40 25.22 40.15
CA ASP A 222 -26.38 26.10 38.98
C ASP A 222 -27.31 25.57 37.90
N ALA A 223 -28.49 26.21 37.75
CA ALA A 223 -29.51 25.76 36.81
C ALA A 223 -29.08 25.94 35.34
N GLU A 224 -28.34 27.02 35.03
CA GLU A 224 -27.86 27.34 33.67
C GLU A 224 -26.77 26.38 33.25
N ALA A 225 -25.78 26.14 34.13
CA ALA A 225 -24.73 25.17 33.88
C ALA A 225 -25.31 23.74 33.71
N ARG A 226 -26.33 23.38 34.50
CA ARG A 226 -26.99 22.08 34.38
C ARG A 226 -27.66 21.90 33.03
N GLU A 227 -28.40 22.87 32.54
CA GLU A 227 -29.06 22.77 31.22
C GLU A 227 -28.01 22.64 30.10
N LYS A 228 -26.97 23.48 30.15
CA LYS A 228 -25.86 23.45 29.20
C LYS A 228 -25.14 22.10 29.21
N PHE A 229 -24.76 21.55 30.36
CA PHE A 229 -24.05 20.30 30.45
C PHE A 229 -24.91 19.10 30.02
N LEU A 230 -26.21 19.08 30.39
CA LEU A 230 -27.13 18.05 29.90
C LEU A 230 -27.29 18.08 28.38
N ALA A 231 -27.32 19.27 27.75
CA ALA A 231 -27.37 19.40 26.30
C ALA A 231 -26.09 18.83 25.65
N ILE A 232 -24.90 19.14 26.19
CA ILE A 232 -23.63 18.59 25.72
C ILE A 232 -23.57 17.07 25.92
N MET A 233 -24.01 16.57 27.08
CA MET A 233 -24.03 15.13 27.36
C MET A 233 -24.94 14.38 26.37
N ARG A 234 -26.12 14.90 26.09
CA ARG A 234 -27.04 14.34 25.09
C ARG A 234 -26.40 14.27 23.70
N GLU A 235 -25.69 15.31 23.33
CA GLU A 235 -24.94 15.36 22.09
C GLU A 235 -23.84 14.30 22.01
N GLN A 236 -23.04 14.17 23.10
CA GLN A 236 -21.97 13.15 23.16
C GLN A 236 -22.53 11.73 23.11
N ALA A 237 -23.64 11.45 23.82
CA ALA A 237 -24.32 10.17 23.78
C ALA A 237 -24.84 9.85 22.36
N GLY A 238 -25.45 10.82 21.67
CA GLY A 238 -25.88 10.66 20.27
C GLY A 238 -24.71 10.41 19.30
N ARG A 239 -23.55 11.07 19.54
CA ARG A 239 -22.33 10.79 18.78
C ARG A 239 -21.84 9.35 18.97
N MET A 240 -21.84 8.87 20.23
CA MET A 240 -21.43 7.48 20.52
C MET A 240 -22.38 6.48 19.86
N SER A 241 -23.70 6.72 19.89
CA SER A 241 -24.67 5.84 19.23
C SER A 241 -24.37 5.75 17.73
N ARG A 242 -24.23 6.88 17.04
CA ARG A 242 -23.87 6.87 15.61
C ARG A 242 -22.59 6.14 15.32
N LEU A 243 -21.55 6.30 16.15
CA LEU A 243 -20.29 5.58 15.98
C LEU A 243 -20.47 4.07 16.09
N ILE A 244 -21.27 3.61 17.06
CA ILE A 244 -21.59 2.19 17.24
C ILE A 244 -22.37 1.65 16.04
N ASP A 245 -23.36 2.39 15.55
CA ASP A 245 -24.17 2.01 14.38
C ASP A 245 -23.29 1.90 13.12
N ASP A 246 -22.36 2.85 12.91
CA ASP A 246 -21.38 2.83 11.83
C ASP A 246 -20.46 1.60 11.90
N LEU A 247 -19.96 1.27 13.12
CA LEU A 247 -19.12 0.09 13.34
C LEU A 247 -19.87 -1.22 13.06
N LEU A 248 -21.11 -1.34 13.51
CA LEU A 248 -21.97 -2.50 13.26
C LEU A 248 -22.32 -2.62 11.78
N SER A 249 -22.64 -1.51 11.11
CA SER A 249 -22.92 -1.48 9.68
C SER A 249 -21.69 -1.93 8.89
N LEU A 250 -20.51 -1.38 9.18
CA LEU A 250 -19.25 -1.77 8.52
C LEU A 250 -18.96 -3.26 8.71
N SER A 251 -19.14 -3.78 9.93
CA SER A 251 -18.96 -5.20 10.23
C SER A 251 -19.92 -6.09 9.42
N ARG A 252 -21.21 -5.71 9.33
CA ARG A 252 -22.21 -6.45 8.53
C ARG A 252 -21.87 -6.47 7.05
N ILE A 253 -21.44 -5.33 6.49
CA ILE A 253 -21.08 -5.22 5.07
C ILE A 253 -19.84 -6.08 4.78
N GLU A 254 -18.86 -6.10 5.67
CA GLU A 254 -17.66 -6.94 5.51
C GLU A 254 -17.99 -8.43 5.53
N MET A 255 -18.88 -8.88 6.41
CA MET A 255 -19.36 -10.27 6.41
C MET A 255 -20.11 -10.64 5.12
N LYS A 256 -20.88 -9.72 4.58
CA LYS A 256 -21.66 -9.92 3.35
C LYS A 256 -20.85 -9.70 2.07
N ARG A 257 -19.58 -9.30 2.12
CA ARG A 257 -18.76 -8.88 0.97
C ARG A 257 -18.71 -9.91 -0.17
N HIS A 258 -18.79 -11.19 0.17
CA HIS A 258 -18.73 -12.28 -0.81
C HIS A 258 -20.10 -12.73 -1.32
N LEU A 259 -21.18 -12.20 -0.75
CA LEU A 259 -22.53 -12.52 -1.20
C LEU A 259 -22.86 -11.66 -2.43
N PRO A 260 -23.28 -12.26 -3.56
CA PRO A 260 -23.63 -11.50 -4.74
C PRO A 260 -24.88 -10.65 -4.48
N VAL A 261 -24.93 -9.50 -5.15
CA VAL A 261 -26.08 -8.62 -5.17
C VAL A 261 -26.63 -8.67 -6.58
N SER A 262 -27.91 -9.07 -6.73
CA SER A 262 -28.55 -9.23 -8.03
C SER A 262 -29.89 -8.50 -8.14
N GLN A 263 -30.51 -8.12 -7.01
CA GLN A 263 -31.82 -7.47 -7.03
C GLN A 263 -31.79 -6.17 -7.86
N PRO A 264 -32.71 -5.99 -8.86
CA PRO A 264 -32.78 -4.74 -9.59
C PRO A 264 -33.39 -3.63 -8.71
N VAL A 265 -32.62 -2.54 -8.57
CA VAL A 265 -33.00 -1.35 -7.78
C VAL A 265 -33.08 -0.16 -8.74
N GLU A 266 -34.16 0.60 -8.69
CA GLU A 266 -34.32 1.86 -9.42
C GLU A 266 -33.55 2.96 -8.69
N LEU A 267 -32.45 3.45 -9.29
CA LEU A 267 -31.48 4.33 -8.64
C LEU A 267 -32.07 5.75 -8.44
N GLY A 268 -32.90 6.23 -9.35
CA GLY A 268 -33.56 7.52 -9.22
C GLY A 268 -34.53 7.58 -8.02
N ASP A 269 -35.25 6.47 -7.73
CA ASP A 269 -36.12 6.41 -6.55
C ASP A 269 -35.30 6.45 -5.24
N VAL A 270 -34.17 5.76 -5.20
CA VAL A 270 -33.27 5.81 -4.07
C VAL A 270 -32.77 7.24 -3.83
N LEU A 271 -32.35 7.92 -4.88
CA LEU A 271 -31.82 9.29 -4.77
C LEU A 271 -32.90 10.29 -4.32
N ARG A 272 -34.10 10.19 -4.86
CA ARG A 272 -35.27 11.02 -4.43
C ARG A 272 -35.56 10.78 -2.95
N SER A 273 -35.65 9.51 -2.54
CA SER A 273 -35.95 9.15 -1.14
C SER A 273 -34.88 9.70 -0.16
N VAL A 274 -33.60 9.66 -0.55
CA VAL A 274 -32.51 10.24 0.26
C VAL A 274 -32.61 11.76 0.33
N ALA A 275 -32.93 12.43 -0.78
CA ALA A 275 -33.12 13.88 -0.80
C ALA A 275 -34.28 14.31 0.13
N ASP A 276 -35.39 13.60 0.09
CA ASP A 276 -36.59 13.84 0.93
C ASP A 276 -36.22 13.61 2.43
N GLN A 277 -35.53 12.53 2.74
CA GLN A 277 -35.15 12.17 4.11
C GLN A 277 -34.19 13.21 4.73
N LEU A 278 -33.27 13.77 3.95
CA LEU A 278 -32.26 14.71 4.42
C LEU A 278 -32.65 16.18 4.23
N GLY A 279 -33.78 16.45 3.59
CA GLY A 279 -34.31 17.80 3.40
C GLY A 279 -34.41 18.62 4.70
N PRO A 280 -34.99 18.07 5.79
CA PRO A 280 -35.03 18.79 7.07
C PRO A 280 -33.65 19.13 7.62
N LEU A 281 -32.69 18.21 7.57
CA LEU A 281 -31.32 18.46 8.00
C LEU A 281 -30.63 19.53 7.16
N ALA A 282 -30.80 19.49 5.85
CA ALA A 282 -30.26 20.49 4.94
C ALA A 282 -30.86 21.87 5.23
N GLY A 283 -32.18 21.95 5.46
CA GLY A 283 -32.86 23.19 5.85
C GLY A 283 -32.34 23.79 7.16
N ASP A 284 -32.11 22.95 8.19
CA ASP A 284 -31.50 23.37 9.46
C ASP A 284 -30.07 23.93 9.29
N LEU A 285 -29.37 23.47 8.26
CA LEU A 285 -28.01 23.94 7.90
C LEU A 285 -28.02 25.12 6.92
N GLY A 286 -29.19 25.55 6.43
CA GLY A 286 -29.31 26.61 5.43
C GLY A 286 -28.92 26.17 4.02
N ILE A 287 -29.03 24.87 3.70
CA ILE A 287 -28.63 24.29 2.42
C ILE A 287 -29.85 23.86 1.61
N THR A 288 -29.83 24.12 0.31
CA THR A 288 -30.83 23.64 -0.64
C THR A 288 -30.31 22.39 -1.34
N ILE A 289 -31.10 21.28 -1.32
CA ILE A 289 -30.81 20.08 -2.11
C ILE A 289 -31.50 20.23 -3.46
N GLU A 290 -30.71 20.28 -4.53
CA GLU A 290 -31.17 20.29 -5.92
C GLU A 290 -31.06 18.87 -6.50
N THR A 291 -32.07 18.40 -7.21
CA THR A 291 -32.07 17.08 -7.87
C THR A 291 -32.05 17.23 -9.37
N ASP A 292 -31.04 16.64 -10.03
CA ASP A 292 -30.88 16.59 -11.49
C ASP A 292 -30.84 15.11 -11.90
N ILE A 293 -32.03 14.49 -11.93
CA ILE A 293 -32.20 13.05 -12.15
C ILE A 293 -32.84 12.83 -13.50
N VAL A 294 -32.22 12.01 -14.36
CA VAL A 294 -32.79 11.61 -15.66
C VAL A 294 -34.17 11.03 -15.50
N GLU A 295 -35.09 11.35 -16.46
CA GLU A 295 -36.46 10.89 -16.43
C GLU A 295 -36.62 9.37 -16.67
N GLU A 296 -35.67 8.76 -17.37
CA GLU A 296 -35.70 7.32 -17.64
C GLU A 296 -35.42 6.50 -16.37
N LYS A 297 -36.04 5.34 -16.24
CA LYS A 297 -35.78 4.41 -15.14
C LYS A 297 -34.39 3.79 -15.27
N VAL A 298 -33.55 4.00 -14.27
CA VAL A 298 -32.19 3.50 -14.22
C VAL A 298 -32.07 2.39 -13.19
N HIS A 299 -31.99 1.14 -13.65
CA HIS A 299 -31.85 -0.02 -12.77
C HIS A 299 -30.39 -0.45 -12.64
N VAL A 300 -30.00 -0.74 -11.42
CA VAL A 300 -28.69 -1.30 -11.08
C VAL A 300 -28.90 -2.54 -10.19
N ALA A 301 -27.94 -3.48 -10.21
CA ALA A 301 -27.96 -4.59 -9.26
C ALA A 301 -27.58 -4.06 -7.87
N GLY A 302 -28.47 -4.19 -6.90
CA GLY A 302 -28.28 -3.55 -5.60
C GLY A 302 -29.12 -4.15 -4.48
N GLU A 303 -28.79 -3.74 -3.27
CA GLU A 303 -29.58 -3.88 -2.05
C GLU A 303 -30.12 -2.49 -1.71
N PRO A 304 -31.46 -2.25 -1.69
CA PRO A 304 -32.02 -0.90 -1.51
C PRO A 304 -31.49 -0.17 -0.28
N ASP A 305 -31.46 -0.85 0.88
CA ASP A 305 -31.00 -0.25 2.14
C ASP A 305 -29.53 0.15 2.11
N GLU A 306 -28.69 -0.66 1.46
CA GLU A 306 -27.27 -0.36 1.32
C GLU A 306 -27.04 0.83 0.37
N LEU A 307 -27.81 0.92 -0.74
CA LEU A 307 -27.72 2.07 -1.65
C LEU A 307 -28.27 3.35 -0.99
N MET A 308 -29.37 3.24 -0.23
CA MET A 308 -29.84 4.35 0.62
C MET A 308 -28.74 4.83 1.57
N GLN A 309 -28.02 3.92 2.22
CA GLN A 309 -26.91 4.25 3.13
C GLN A 309 -25.74 4.92 2.40
N VAL A 310 -25.40 4.49 1.17
CA VAL A 310 -24.38 5.15 0.35
C VAL A 310 -24.70 6.61 0.14
N PHE A 311 -25.89 6.88 -0.40
CA PHE A 311 -26.26 8.25 -0.79
C PHE A 311 -26.59 9.12 0.42
N SER A 312 -27.14 8.55 1.51
CA SER A 312 -27.29 9.29 2.77
C SER A 312 -25.94 9.74 3.34
N ASN A 313 -24.94 8.85 3.36
CA ASN A 313 -23.59 9.22 3.82
C ASN A 313 -22.94 10.30 2.93
N LEU A 314 -23.09 10.20 1.61
CA LEU A 314 -22.53 11.19 0.68
C LEU A 314 -23.25 12.53 0.82
N LEU A 315 -24.58 12.53 0.85
CA LEU A 315 -25.38 13.75 0.94
C LEU A 315 -25.23 14.44 2.30
N GLU A 316 -25.18 13.67 3.42
CA GLU A 316 -24.87 14.24 4.73
C GLU A 316 -23.49 14.89 4.76
N ASN A 317 -22.49 14.28 4.15
CA ASN A 317 -21.16 14.87 4.06
C ASN A 317 -21.20 16.16 3.25
N ALA A 318 -21.87 16.18 2.10
CA ALA A 318 -22.05 17.36 1.28
C ALA A 318 -22.74 18.49 2.04
N CYS A 319 -23.79 18.20 2.82
CA CYS A 319 -24.47 19.21 3.66
C CYS A 319 -23.57 19.70 4.80
N LYS A 320 -22.75 18.85 5.41
CA LYS A 320 -21.88 19.25 6.53
C LYS A 320 -20.68 20.08 6.08
N TYR A 321 -20.06 19.71 4.98
CA TYR A 321 -18.81 20.31 4.50
C TYR A 321 -19.06 21.36 3.41
N GLY A 322 -20.16 21.24 2.65
CA GLY A 322 -20.55 22.19 1.60
C GLY A 322 -21.37 23.39 2.07
N ARG A 323 -21.45 23.65 3.39
CA ARG A 323 -22.32 24.68 3.98
C ARG A 323 -22.08 26.09 3.42
N GLU A 324 -20.86 26.42 3.07
CA GLU A 324 -20.50 27.73 2.50
C GLU A 324 -21.10 27.94 1.10
N GLY A 325 -21.42 26.87 0.39
CA GLY A 325 -22.00 26.90 -0.96
C GLY A 325 -23.53 26.99 -0.99
N GLU A 326 -24.22 26.98 0.17
CA GLU A 326 -25.67 27.10 0.33
C GLU A 326 -26.52 26.09 -0.45
N ARG A 327 -25.91 25.25 -1.29
CA ARG A 327 -26.59 24.23 -2.09
C ARG A 327 -25.76 22.96 -2.26
N VAL A 328 -26.46 21.85 -2.51
CA VAL A 328 -25.88 20.55 -2.88
C VAL A 328 -26.69 20.01 -4.06
N VAL A 329 -26.02 19.47 -5.08
CA VAL A 329 -26.68 18.88 -6.25
C VAL A 329 -26.56 17.38 -6.21
N LEU A 330 -27.72 16.69 -6.33
CA LEU A 330 -27.82 15.24 -6.45
C LEU A 330 -28.17 14.89 -7.89
N ARG A 331 -27.22 14.35 -8.64
CA ARG A 331 -27.34 14.12 -10.09
C ARG A 331 -27.32 12.63 -10.41
N LEU A 332 -28.16 12.22 -11.37
CA LEU A 332 -28.11 10.89 -11.99
C LEU A 332 -28.01 11.02 -13.49
N THR A 333 -26.96 10.47 -14.07
CA THR A 333 -26.73 10.43 -15.52
C THR A 333 -26.49 9.01 -15.99
N THR A 334 -26.76 8.77 -17.26
CA THR A 334 -26.47 7.50 -17.93
C THR A 334 -25.44 7.69 -19.01
N GLY A 335 -24.66 6.65 -19.28
CA GLY A 335 -23.60 6.70 -20.29
C GLY A 335 -23.15 5.30 -20.68
N GLU A 336 -22.00 5.25 -21.32
CA GLU A 336 -21.37 4.01 -21.75
C GLU A 336 -19.86 4.05 -21.44
N GLU A 337 -19.34 2.98 -20.84
CA GLU A 337 -17.91 2.81 -20.61
C GLU A 337 -17.44 1.49 -21.25
N ARG A 338 -16.54 1.57 -22.24
CA ARG A 338 -16.01 0.40 -22.96
C ARG A 338 -17.08 -0.54 -23.52
N GLY A 339 -18.14 0.03 -24.11
CA GLY A 339 -19.24 -0.74 -24.68
C GLY A 339 -20.22 -1.34 -23.66
N ARG A 340 -20.18 -0.88 -22.40
CA ARG A 340 -21.10 -1.31 -21.35
C ARG A 340 -21.89 -0.13 -20.82
N PRO A 341 -23.22 -0.26 -20.68
CA PRO A 341 -24.04 0.80 -20.13
C PRO A 341 -23.70 1.04 -18.65
N ILE A 342 -23.53 2.30 -18.29
CA ILE A 342 -23.24 2.74 -16.93
C ILE A 342 -24.30 3.73 -16.44
N ALA A 343 -24.37 3.88 -15.13
CA ALA A 343 -25.11 4.91 -14.43
C ALA A 343 -24.20 5.58 -13.41
N ASP A 344 -24.12 6.92 -13.47
CA ASP A 344 -23.35 7.75 -12.56
C ASP A 344 -24.30 8.52 -11.65
N ALA A 345 -24.28 8.17 -10.36
CA ALA A 345 -24.97 8.93 -9.33
C ALA A 345 -23.98 9.81 -8.58
N THR A 346 -24.15 11.10 -8.68
CA THR A 346 -23.17 12.11 -8.24
C THR A 346 -23.77 13.03 -7.20
N VAL A 347 -23.03 13.26 -6.12
CA VAL A 347 -23.30 14.31 -5.12
C VAL A 347 -22.24 15.40 -5.28
N VAL A 348 -22.69 16.63 -5.53
CA VAL A 348 -21.81 17.79 -5.72
C VAL A 348 -22.07 18.79 -4.59
N ASP A 349 -21.03 19.17 -3.86
CA ASP A 349 -21.04 20.28 -2.93
C ASP A 349 -20.19 21.44 -3.46
N PHE A 350 -20.44 22.62 -2.95
CA PHE A 350 -19.73 23.86 -3.29
C PHE A 350 -19.03 24.44 -2.06
N GLY A 351 -18.46 23.57 -1.25
CA GLY A 351 -17.73 23.92 -0.04
C GLY A 351 -16.27 24.30 -0.30
N PRO A 352 -15.42 24.24 0.72
CA PRO A 352 -14.01 24.64 0.64
C PRO A 352 -13.15 23.70 -0.22
N GLY A 353 -13.69 22.59 -0.68
CA GLY A 353 -12.95 21.59 -1.44
C GLY A 353 -11.93 20.79 -0.60
N ILE A 354 -11.22 19.88 -1.28
CA ILE A 354 -10.32 18.92 -0.66
C ILE A 354 -8.98 18.94 -1.39
N ALA A 355 -7.87 19.09 -0.67
CA ALA A 355 -6.53 19.08 -1.27
C ALA A 355 -6.20 17.68 -1.83
N ALA A 356 -5.49 17.64 -2.97
CA ALA A 356 -5.21 16.42 -3.73
C ALA A 356 -4.51 15.33 -2.91
N GLU A 357 -3.69 15.70 -1.93
CA GLU A 357 -2.98 14.76 -1.04
C GLU A 357 -3.92 13.95 -0.14
N HIS A 358 -5.13 14.45 0.12
CA HIS A 358 -6.13 13.79 0.95
C HIS A 358 -7.05 12.84 0.15
N LEU A 359 -7.25 13.09 -1.16
CA LEU A 359 -8.19 12.32 -2.00
C LEU A 359 -7.99 10.80 -1.92
N PRO A 360 -6.77 10.25 -2.02
CA PRO A 360 -6.55 8.79 -1.95
C PRO A 360 -6.92 8.18 -0.59
N ARG A 361 -6.94 9.00 0.47
CA ARG A 361 -7.11 8.56 1.84
C ARG A 361 -8.53 8.74 2.39
N LEU A 362 -9.39 9.47 1.69
CA LEU A 362 -10.75 9.81 2.15
C LEU A 362 -11.59 8.58 2.54
N THR A 363 -11.33 7.44 1.92
CA THR A 363 -12.05 6.19 2.19
C THR A 363 -11.35 5.29 3.23
N GLU A 364 -10.24 5.74 3.82
CA GLU A 364 -9.62 5.07 4.96
C GLU A 364 -10.52 5.22 6.21
N ARG A 365 -10.57 4.19 7.05
CA ARG A 365 -11.36 4.21 8.29
C ARG A 365 -10.80 5.23 9.27
N PHE A 366 -11.66 6.04 9.88
CA PHE A 366 -11.32 7.12 10.83
C PHE A 366 -10.48 8.25 10.24
N TYR A 367 -10.27 8.27 8.92
CA TYR A 367 -9.53 9.34 8.29
C TYR A 367 -10.34 10.63 8.22
N ARG A 368 -9.68 11.76 8.50
CA ARG A 368 -10.27 13.12 8.48
C ARG A 368 -9.21 14.10 7.99
N VAL A 369 -9.59 15.00 7.08
CA VAL A 369 -8.68 15.98 6.46
C VAL A 369 -8.14 16.96 7.48
N ASP A 370 -9.00 17.44 8.41
CA ASP A 370 -8.61 18.40 9.45
C ASP A 370 -9.19 17.98 10.80
N VAL A 371 -8.30 17.72 11.77
CA VAL A 371 -8.69 17.29 13.12
C VAL A 371 -9.29 18.45 13.94
N GLY A 372 -8.96 19.70 13.60
CA GLY A 372 -9.44 20.90 14.33
C GLY A 372 -10.86 21.29 13.95
N SER A 373 -11.09 21.67 12.70
CA SER A 373 -12.38 22.10 12.17
C SER A 373 -13.40 20.97 12.11
N SER A 374 -12.96 19.76 11.77
CA SER A 374 -13.82 18.59 11.68
C SER A 374 -14.25 18.02 13.04
N ARG A 375 -13.57 18.36 14.17
CA ARG A 375 -14.09 18.07 15.52
C ARG A 375 -15.37 18.88 15.78
N ALA A 376 -15.45 20.11 15.32
CA ALA A 376 -16.65 20.93 15.39
C ALA A 376 -17.80 20.38 14.54
N MET A 377 -17.48 19.72 13.39
CA MET A 377 -18.49 19.14 12.47
C MET A 377 -18.87 17.67 12.75
N LYS A 378 -18.44 17.09 13.90
CA LYS A 378 -18.98 15.85 14.51
C LYS A 378 -18.97 14.59 13.65
N GLY A 379 -18.10 14.46 12.64
CA GLY A 379 -18.01 13.24 11.82
C GLY A 379 -17.28 12.08 12.53
N THR A 380 -17.68 10.82 12.26
CA THR A 380 -17.05 9.59 12.80
C THR A 380 -15.79 9.18 12.01
N GLY A 381 -15.64 9.65 10.76
CA GLY A 381 -14.60 9.20 9.84
C GLY A 381 -14.84 7.79 9.28
N LEU A 382 -16.05 7.24 9.45
CA LEU A 382 -16.42 5.90 8.94
C LEU A 382 -17.33 5.97 7.72
N GLY A 383 -18.08 7.05 7.51
CA GLY A 383 -19.10 7.14 6.46
C GLY A 383 -18.56 6.84 5.05
N LEU A 384 -17.44 7.44 4.63
CA LEU A 384 -16.84 7.16 3.32
C LEU A 384 -16.21 5.75 3.22
N ALA A 385 -15.74 5.19 4.33
CA ALA A 385 -15.30 3.79 4.38
C ALA A 385 -16.49 2.82 4.19
N ILE A 386 -17.65 3.13 4.78
CA ILE A 386 -18.90 2.40 4.57
C ILE A 386 -19.32 2.48 3.11
N VAL A 387 -19.37 3.70 2.53
CA VAL A 387 -19.68 3.93 1.10
C VAL A 387 -18.79 3.06 0.21
N ARG A 388 -17.47 3.10 0.40
CA ARG A 388 -16.53 2.29 -0.38
C ARG A 388 -16.83 0.79 -0.28
N ASN A 389 -17.07 0.27 0.92
CA ASN A 389 -17.30 -1.17 1.11
C ASN A 389 -18.63 -1.62 0.47
N ILE A 390 -19.69 -0.81 0.57
CA ILE A 390 -20.95 -1.07 -0.11
C ILE A 390 -20.75 -1.07 -1.63
N LEU A 391 -20.13 -0.02 -2.19
CA LEU A 391 -19.89 0.08 -3.62
C LEU A 391 -19.03 -1.09 -4.16
N LEU A 392 -18.01 -1.51 -3.43
CA LEU A 392 -17.22 -2.70 -3.79
C LEU A 392 -18.08 -3.98 -3.86
N ARG A 393 -19.00 -4.18 -2.91
CA ARG A 393 -19.93 -5.30 -2.91
C ARG A 393 -20.88 -5.24 -4.12
N HIS A 394 -21.30 -4.04 -4.51
CA HIS A 394 -22.15 -3.77 -5.67
C HIS A 394 -21.39 -3.74 -7.01
N LYS A 395 -20.09 -4.08 -7.03
CA LYS A 395 -19.19 -3.97 -8.19
C LYS A 395 -19.20 -2.57 -8.83
N ALA A 396 -19.52 -1.56 -8.01
CA ALA A 396 -19.51 -0.16 -8.35
C ALA A 396 -18.20 0.52 -7.93
N ARG A 397 -17.94 1.71 -8.43
CA ARG A 397 -16.74 2.50 -8.13
C ARG A 397 -17.11 3.86 -7.57
N LEU A 398 -16.37 4.30 -6.53
CA LEU A 398 -16.40 5.68 -6.08
C LEU A 398 -15.31 6.46 -6.81
N MET A 399 -15.69 7.57 -7.44
CA MET A 399 -14.78 8.57 -7.99
C MET A 399 -14.97 9.86 -7.21
N VAL A 400 -13.86 10.54 -6.90
CA VAL A 400 -13.87 11.80 -6.15
C VAL A 400 -13.05 12.82 -6.92
N GLU A 401 -13.67 13.94 -7.24
CA GLU A 401 -13.04 15.08 -7.89
C GLU A 401 -13.24 16.31 -6.99
N SER A 402 -12.17 17.02 -6.68
CA SER A 402 -12.23 18.21 -5.82
C SER A 402 -11.02 19.09 -6.01
N GLU A 403 -11.24 20.40 -5.97
CA GLU A 403 -10.21 21.42 -5.92
C GLU A 403 -10.49 22.38 -4.75
N VAL A 404 -9.41 22.84 -4.10
CA VAL A 404 -9.53 23.74 -2.95
C VAL A 404 -10.19 25.06 -3.38
N GLY A 405 -11.30 25.40 -2.76
CA GLY A 405 -12.11 26.58 -3.07
C GLY A 405 -13.25 26.34 -4.08
N GLU A 406 -13.34 25.15 -4.70
CA GLU A 406 -14.36 24.87 -5.73
C GLU A 406 -15.37 23.78 -5.31
N GLY A 407 -15.23 23.23 -4.10
CA GLY A 407 -16.09 22.19 -3.60
C GLY A 407 -15.61 20.78 -3.93
N ALA A 408 -16.49 19.78 -3.81
CA ALA A 408 -16.19 18.40 -4.10
C ALA A 408 -17.34 17.70 -4.84
N GLN A 409 -16.98 16.72 -5.68
CA GLN A 409 -17.87 15.87 -6.42
C GLN A 409 -17.57 14.41 -6.10
N PHE A 410 -18.57 13.70 -5.58
CA PHE A 410 -18.50 12.28 -5.27
C PHE A 410 -19.42 11.51 -6.20
N THR A 411 -18.87 10.71 -7.10
CA THR A 411 -19.62 9.94 -8.10
C THR A 411 -19.54 8.45 -7.81
N ALA A 412 -20.70 7.83 -7.61
CA ALA A 412 -20.84 6.37 -7.54
C ALA A 412 -21.22 5.87 -8.95
N ARG A 413 -20.29 5.14 -9.60
CA ARG A 413 -20.49 4.56 -10.93
C ARG A 413 -20.89 3.11 -10.84
N PHE A 414 -22.06 2.79 -11.38
CA PHE A 414 -22.63 1.45 -11.45
C PHE A 414 -22.67 0.93 -12.88
N GLN A 415 -22.71 -0.40 -13.03
CA GLN A 415 -23.12 -1.02 -14.26
C GLN A 415 -24.66 -1.00 -14.31
N ARG A 416 -25.23 -0.38 -15.37
CA ARG A 416 -26.67 -0.33 -15.57
C ARG A 416 -27.19 -1.69 -16.05
N LEU A 417 -28.32 -2.13 -15.51
CA LEU A 417 -29.04 -3.31 -16.00
C LEU A 417 -29.84 -2.96 -17.25
N THR A 418 -29.80 -3.84 -18.26
CA THR A 418 -30.60 -3.70 -19.48
C THR A 418 -32.04 -4.14 -19.18
N GLN A 419 -33.02 -3.54 -19.79
CA GLN A 419 -34.45 -3.83 -19.54
C GLN A 419 -34.81 -5.33 -19.64
N THR A 420 -34.15 -6.07 -20.53
CA THR A 420 -34.33 -7.53 -20.68
C THR A 420 -33.98 -8.32 -19.41
N ILE A 421 -33.05 -7.85 -18.60
CA ILE A 421 -32.63 -8.51 -17.33
C ILE A 421 -33.64 -8.21 -16.23
N VAL A 422 -34.17 -6.99 -16.18
CA VAL A 422 -35.13 -6.55 -15.16
C VAL A 422 -36.45 -7.31 -15.26
N GLU A 423 -36.92 -7.64 -16.48
CA GLU A 423 -38.16 -8.41 -16.72
C GLU A 423 -38.01 -9.89 -16.38
N SER A 424 -36.81 -10.47 -16.57
CA SER A 424 -36.56 -11.89 -16.25
C SER A 424 -36.50 -12.15 -14.75
N GLU A 425 -36.02 -11.21 -13.94
CA GLU A 425 -35.91 -11.36 -12.47
C GLU A 425 -37.23 -11.05 -11.74
N LYS A 426 -38.15 -10.29 -12.33
CA LYS A 426 -39.51 -10.09 -11.79
C LYS A 426 -40.41 -11.30 -11.92
N ASN A 427 -40.04 -12.27 -12.76
CA ASN A 427 -40.83 -13.48 -13.04
C ASN A 427 -40.28 -14.74 -12.35
N GLN A 428 -39.28 -14.64 -11.50
CA GLN A 428 -38.80 -15.67 -10.59
C GLN A 428 -39.17 -15.35 -9.13
#